data_2814e4e5568952edf4e9f3fa4d8eccdf
#
_entry.id   2814e4e5568952edf4e9f3fa4d8eccdf
#
_cell.length_a   1.000
_cell.length_b   1.000
_cell.length_c   1.000
_cell.angle_alpha   90.00
_cell.angle_beta   90.00
_cell.angle_gamma   90.00
#
_symmetry.space_group_name_H-M   'P 1'
#
loop_
_entity.id
_entity.type
_entity.pdbx_description
1 polymer ?
#
loop_
_entity_poly.entity_id
_entity_poly.type
_entity_poly.pdbx_seq_one_letter_code
_entity_poly.pdbx_strand_id
1 'polypeptide(L)'
;MVLAQSAAATTVQELQLGWAVANYELDGDNQAARFEALIIEAEAAVEANPKDPELLIWQGILKSTYAGKASGLSALSLVKGARSSFEKALSIDDMAMQGSAYTSLGALYYQVPGWPIAFGSDKKARQMLEKAVQLNPAGIDSNYFHGDFLLQQKEYGAAKVAFEKALAAPDRLGRTLADSGRRGEIRSRLANIES
;
A
#
# COMPACT_ATOMS: atom_id res chain seq x y z
N MET A 1 -10.34 17.49 39.48
CA MET A 1 -10.89 16.41 38.61
C MET A 1 -10.58 16.81 37.18
N VAL A 2 -9.47 16.30 36.65
CA VAL A 2 -9.04 16.59 35.28
C VAL A 2 -9.82 15.63 34.37
N LEU A 3 -10.74 16.17 33.57
CA LEU A 3 -11.40 15.43 32.51
C LEU A 3 -10.32 15.11 31.48
N ALA A 4 -9.89 13.86 31.46
CA ALA A 4 -9.10 13.34 30.34
C ALA A 4 -9.98 13.42 29.08
N GLN A 5 -9.68 14.38 28.22
CA GLN A 5 -10.24 14.43 26.88
C GLN A 5 -9.77 13.17 26.16
N SER A 6 -10.68 12.21 25.98
CA SER A 6 -10.42 11.06 25.12
C SER A 6 -10.12 11.61 23.73
N ALA A 7 -8.85 11.54 23.30
CA ALA A 7 -8.51 11.80 21.92
C ALA A 7 -9.37 10.86 21.07
N ALA A 8 -10.09 11.42 20.08
CA ALA A 8 -10.86 10.60 19.15
C ALA A 8 -9.90 9.59 18.49
N ALA A 9 -10.31 8.32 18.43
CA ALA A 9 -9.48 7.30 17.81
C ALA A 9 -9.29 7.62 16.33
N THR A 10 -8.06 7.56 15.86
CA THR A 10 -7.71 7.79 14.45
C THR A 10 -8.47 6.83 13.54
N THR A 11 -9.16 7.37 12.56
CA THR A 11 -9.97 6.60 11.61
C THR A 11 -9.14 6.16 10.40
N VAL A 12 -9.61 5.13 9.71
CA VAL A 12 -9.04 4.70 8.42
C VAL A 12 -9.00 5.86 7.41
N GLN A 13 -10.05 6.69 7.37
CA GLN A 13 -10.12 7.83 6.45
C GLN A 13 -9.03 8.87 6.74
N GLU A 14 -8.74 9.16 7.99
CA GLU A 14 -7.65 10.08 8.38
C GLU A 14 -6.28 9.53 8.00
N LEU A 15 -6.04 8.22 8.19
CA LEU A 15 -4.82 7.56 7.74
C LEU A 15 -4.68 7.61 6.21
N GLN A 16 -5.78 7.43 5.48
CA GLN A 16 -5.83 7.52 4.02
C GLN A 16 -5.45 8.91 3.50
N LEU A 17 -6.06 9.93 4.09
CA LEU A 17 -5.78 11.31 3.72
C LEU A 17 -4.35 11.71 4.08
N GLY A 18 -3.91 11.38 5.29
CA GLY A 18 -2.56 11.65 5.75
C GLY A 18 -1.50 10.98 4.87
N TRP A 19 -1.72 9.72 4.48
CA TRP A 19 -0.84 9.02 3.54
C TRP A 19 -0.77 9.72 2.19
N ALA A 20 -1.91 10.16 1.63
CA ALA A 20 -1.93 10.82 0.34
C ALA A 20 -1.15 12.14 0.36
N VAL A 21 -1.34 12.95 1.39
CA VAL A 21 -0.57 14.19 1.61
C VAL A 21 0.92 13.87 1.76
N ALA A 22 1.28 12.93 2.63
CA ALA A 22 2.67 12.55 2.85
C ALA A 22 3.34 12.04 1.57
N ASN A 23 2.61 11.26 0.76
CA ASN A 23 3.19 10.62 -0.42
C ASN A 23 3.29 11.54 -1.65
N TYR A 24 2.34 12.47 -1.82
CA TYR A 24 2.21 13.25 -3.05
C TYR A 24 2.43 14.76 -2.90
N GLU A 25 2.42 15.31 -1.68
CA GLU A 25 2.58 16.75 -1.44
C GLU A 25 3.80 17.10 -0.58
N LEU A 26 4.40 16.11 0.10
CA LEU A 26 5.57 16.33 0.94
C LEU A 26 6.81 15.64 0.37
N ASP A 27 7.98 16.18 0.71
CA ASP A 27 9.29 15.63 0.35
C ASP A 27 10.28 15.70 1.51
N GLY A 28 11.44 15.07 1.35
CA GLY A 28 12.56 15.10 2.31
C GLY A 28 12.14 14.82 3.75
N ASP A 29 12.66 15.62 4.66
CA ASP A 29 12.45 15.45 6.11
C ASP A 29 10.99 15.63 6.53
N ASN A 30 10.25 16.52 5.86
CA ASN A 30 8.83 16.74 6.15
C ASN A 30 8.00 15.49 5.81
N GLN A 31 8.31 14.84 4.70
CA GLN A 31 7.69 13.59 4.30
C GLN A 31 8.00 12.47 5.30
N ALA A 32 9.27 12.31 5.68
CA ALA A 32 9.71 11.31 6.64
C ALA A 32 9.01 11.49 8.00
N ALA A 33 9.05 12.70 8.56
CA ALA A 33 8.40 13.02 9.83
C ALA A 33 6.89 12.75 9.80
N ARG A 34 6.20 13.05 8.66
CA ARG A 34 4.78 12.77 8.53
C ARG A 34 4.48 11.27 8.49
N PHE A 35 5.28 10.47 7.77
CA PHE A 35 5.12 9.01 7.78
C PHE A 35 5.36 8.41 9.17
N GLU A 36 6.36 8.87 9.90
CA GLU A 36 6.62 8.42 11.28
C GLU A 36 5.41 8.71 12.19
N ALA A 37 4.88 9.93 12.14
CA ALA A 37 3.69 10.29 12.90
C ALA A 37 2.48 9.41 12.52
N LEU A 38 2.22 9.21 11.23
CA LEU A 38 1.12 8.36 10.75
C LEU A 38 1.25 6.90 11.18
N ILE A 39 2.48 6.37 11.24
CA ILE A 39 2.71 5.01 11.73
C ILE A 39 2.36 4.91 13.22
N ILE A 40 2.74 5.89 14.03
CA ILE A 40 2.38 5.95 15.46
C ILE A 40 0.86 6.04 15.63
N GLU A 41 0.19 6.91 14.84
CA GLU A 41 -1.26 7.05 14.83
C GLU A 41 -1.95 5.72 14.49
N ALA A 42 -1.46 5.02 13.45
CA ALA A 42 -2.01 3.73 13.03
C ALA A 42 -1.75 2.61 14.05
N GLU A 43 -0.59 2.61 14.71
CA GLU A 43 -0.27 1.65 15.78
C GLU A 43 -1.21 1.81 16.97
N ALA A 44 -1.45 3.02 17.40
CA ALA A 44 -2.40 3.31 18.47
C ALA A 44 -3.85 2.91 18.11
N ALA A 45 -4.26 3.17 16.85
CA ALA A 45 -5.59 2.76 16.37
C ALA A 45 -5.75 1.24 16.33
N VAL A 46 -4.72 0.50 15.89
CA VAL A 46 -4.70 -0.97 15.88
C VAL A 46 -4.66 -1.53 17.32
N GLU A 47 -3.95 -0.90 18.25
CA GLU A 47 -3.93 -1.31 19.66
C GLU A 47 -5.32 -1.19 20.28
N ALA A 48 -6.03 -0.10 19.97
CA ALA A 48 -7.41 0.10 20.44
C ALA A 48 -8.42 -0.86 19.78
N ASN A 49 -8.17 -1.27 18.53
CA ASN A 49 -9.05 -2.12 17.73
C ASN A 49 -8.27 -3.27 17.03
N PRO A 50 -7.73 -4.25 17.76
CA PRO A 50 -6.75 -5.20 17.24
C PRO A 50 -7.33 -6.25 16.26
N LYS A 51 -8.65 -6.25 16.05
CA LYS A 51 -9.38 -7.11 15.12
C LYS A 51 -9.99 -6.35 13.95
N ASP A 52 -9.67 -5.07 13.78
CA ASP A 52 -10.09 -4.29 12.64
C ASP A 52 -9.14 -4.54 11.46
N PRO A 53 -9.59 -5.25 10.38
CA PRO A 53 -8.73 -5.56 9.25
C PRO A 53 -8.34 -4.33 8.43
N GLU A 54 -9.19 -3.29 8.38
CA GLU A 54 -8.90 -2.09 7.62
C GLU A 54 -7.79 -1.24 8.27
N LEU A 55 -7.80 -1.12 9.61
CA LEU A 55 -6.72 -0.48 10.35
C LEU A 55 -5.39 -1.24 10.19
N LEU A 56 -5.42 -2.58 10.23
CA LEU A 56 -4.25 -3.41 9.98
C LEU A 56 -3.70 -3.22 8.55
N ILE A 57 -4.58 -3.15 7.55
CA ILE A 57 -4.19 -2.88 6.16
C ILE A 57 -3.49 -1.52 6.08
N TRP A 58 -4.07 -0.48 6.68
CA TRP A 58 -3.48 0.86 6.61
C TRP A 58 -2.19 1.00 7.41
N GLN A 59 -2.09 0.35 8.55
CA GLN A 59 -0.80 0.25 9.27
C GLN A 59 0.28 -0.38 8.38
N GLY A 60 -0.06 -1.45 7.67
CA GLY A 60 0.85 -2.11 6.73
C GLY A 60 1.23 -1.22 5.54
N ILE A 61 0.26 -0.50 4.94
CA ILE A 61 0.49 0.43 3.83
C ILE A 61 1.45 1.56 4.25
N LEU A 62 1.22 2.17 5.40
CA LEU A 62 2.08 3.23 5.92
C LEU A 62 3.52 2.75 6.14
N LYS A 63 3.69 1.60 6.80
CA LYS A 63 5.00 0.98 7.02
C LYS A 63 5.70 0.63 5.70
N SER A 64 5.00 0.02 4.74
CA SER A 64 5.61 -0.38 3.47
C SER A 64 5.96 0.82 2.59
N THR A 65 5.13 1.87 2.57
CA THR A 65 5.43 3.10 1.82
C THR A 65 6.65 3.80 2.40
N TYR A 66 6.71 3.94 3.73
CA TYR A 66 7.85 4.57 4.38
C TYR A 66 9.13 3.74 4.26
N ALA A 67 9.04 2.42 4.26
CA ALA A 67 10.20 1.54 4.03
C ALA A 67 10.91 1.80 2.70
N GLY A 68 10.18 2.18 1.65
CA GLY A 68 10.74 2.55 0.35
C GLY A 68 11.58 3.83 0.37
N LYS A 69 11.49 4.62 1.43
CA LYS A 69 12.22 5.88 1.65
C LYS A 69 13.28 5.76 2.75
N ALA A 70 13.15 4.76 3.62
CA ALA A 70 14.10 4.43 4.67
C ALA A 70 15.25 3.56 4.12
N SER A 71 16.30 3.37 4.90
CA SER A 71 17.46 2.56 4.50
C SER A 71 17.89 1.58 5.59
N GLY A 72 18.64 0.56 5.19
CA GLY A 72 19.30 -0.37 6.12
C GLY A 72 18.31 -1.15 7.00
N LEU A 73 18.65 -1.29 8.29
CA LEU A 73 17.88 -2.09 9.25
C LEU A 73 16.49 -1.51 9.54
N SER A 74 16.33 -0.20 9.44
CA SER A 74 15.03 0.47 9.62
C SER A 74 14.05 0.04 8.53
N ALA A 75 14.45 0.10 7.25
CA ALA A 75 13.63 -0.37 6.14
C ALA A 75 13.23 -1.85 6.30
N LEU A 76 14.18 -2.70 6.71
CA LEU A 76 13.91 -4.14 6.92
C LEU A 76 12.91 -4.37 8.06
N SER A 77 12.98 -3.61 9.14
CA SER A 77 12.00 -3.68 10.24
C SER A 77 10.61 -3.28 9.78
N LEU A 78 10.52 -2.18 9.02
CA LEU A 78 9.25 -1.67 8.49
C LEU A 78 8.58 -2.67 7.54
N VAL A 79 9.32 -3.28 6.59
CA VAL A 79 8.73 -4.26 5.67
C VAL A 79 8.29 -5.54 6.37
N LYS A 80 8.99 -5.99 7.42
CA LYS A 80 8.57 -7.12 8.24
C LYS A 80 7.29 -6.79 9.03
N GLY A 81 7.21 -5.60 9.60
CA GLY A 81 6.01 -5.10 10.28
C GLY A 81 4.82 -4.99 9.34
N ALA A 82 5.01 -4.41 8.14
CA ALA A 82 4.00 -4.31 7.11
C ALA A 82 3.44 -5.69 6.72
N ARG A 83 4.34 -6.65 6.44
CA ARG A 83 3.95 -8.02 6.13
C ARG A 83 3.08 -8.63 7.22
N SER A 84 3.50 -8.51 8.49
CA SER A 84 2.75 -9.04 9.64
C SER A 84 1.35 -8.42 9.73
N SER A 85 1.22 -7.11 9.50
CA SER A 85 -0.07 -6.41 9.51
C SER A 85 -0.99 -6.92 8.40
N PHE A 86 -0.49 -7.09 7.17
CA PHE A 86 -1.28 -7.64 6.06
C PHE A 86 -1.69 -9.09 6.27
N GLU A 87 -0.77 -9.95 6.73
CA GLU A 87 -1.07 -11.36 7.03
C GLU A 87 -2.13 -11.48 8.14
N LYS A 88 -2.08 -10.63 9.15
CA LYS A 88 -3.09 -10.57 10.21
C LYS A 88 -4.44 -10.08 9.67
N ALA A 89 -4.47 -9.04 8.83
CA ALA A 89 -5.70 -8.57 8.19
C ALA A 89 -6.36 -9.68 7.37
N LEU A 90 -5.58 -10.39 6.54
CA LEU A 90 -6.08 -11.53 5.75
C LEU A 90 -6.65 -12.67 6.60
N SER A 91 -6.11 -12.88 7.80
CA SER A 91 -6.62 -13.90 8.72
C SER A 91 -7.95 -13.54 9.39
N ILE A 92 -8.30 -12.23 9.39
CA ILE A 92 -9.54 -11.72 9.98
C ILE A 92 -10.63 -11.60 8.91
N ASP A 93 -10.31 -10.90 7.81
CA ASP A 93 -11.19 -10.72 6.66
C ASP A 93 -10.35 -10.50 5.39
N ASP A 94 -10.30 -11.50 4.53
CA ASP A 94 -9.52 -11.46 3.30
C ASP A 94 -10.19 -10.63 2.19
N MET A 95 -11.45 -10.25 2.38
CA MET A 95 -12.22 -9.37 1.49
C MET A 95 -12.18 -7.89 1.91
N ALA A 96 -11.64 -7.58 3.09
CA ALA A 96 -11.57 -6.22 3.60
C ALA A 96 -10.97 -5.27 2.57
N MET A 97 -11.60 -4.10 2.40
CA MET A 97 -11.22 -3.09 1.40
C MET A 97 -11.02 -3.69 -0.01
N GLN A 98 -11.92 -4.60 -0.40
CA GLN A 98 -11.90 -5.29 -1.71
C GLN A 98 -10.57 -6.03 -1.99
N GLY A 99 -10.03 -6.70 -0.97
CA GLY A 99 -8.78 -7.45 -1.08
C GLY A 99 -7.52 -6.60 -1.11
N SER A 100 -7.55 -5.40 -0.53
CA SER A 100 -6.40 -4.48 -0.49
C SER A 100 -5.16 -5.09 0.17
N ALA A 101 -5.34 -5.99 1.14
CA ALA A 101 -4.23 -6.71 1.77
C ALA A 101 -3.49 -7.61 0.76
N TYR A 102 -4.19 -8.25 -0.18
CA TYR A 102 -3.55 -9.01 -1.26
C TYR A 102 -2.75 -8.11 -2.20
N THR A 103 -3.31 -6.96 -2.60
CA THR A 103 -2.60 -5.97 -3.42
C THR A 103 -1.30 -5.54 -2.75
N SER A 104 -1.37 -5.14 -1.49
CA SER A 104 -0.24 -4.59 -0.73
C SER A 104 0.81 -5.65 -0.41
N LEU A 105 0.38 -6.86 -0.04
CA LEU A 105 1.29 -7.97 0.24
C LEU A 105 1.98 -8.46 -1.04
N GLY A 106 1.25 -8.49 -2.15
CA GLY A 106 1.81 -8.78 -3.46
C GLY A 106 2.88 -7.77 -3.87
N ALA A 107 2.59 -6.47 -3.72
CA ALA A 107 3.56 -5.40 -3.96
C ALA A 107 4.82 -5.58 -3.09
N LEU A 108 4.63 -5.87 -1.81
CA LEU A 108 5.72 -6.07 -0.88
C LEU A 108 6.62 -7.25 -1.30
N TYR A 109 6.05 -8.38 -1.77
CA TYR A 109 6.82 -9.54 -2.16
C TYR A 109 7.74 -9.34 -3.36
N TYR A 110 7.39 -8.49 -4.34
CA TYR A 110 8.29 -8.26 -5.48
C TYR A 110 9.23 -7.06 -5.28
N GLN A 111 8.90 -6.15 -4.37
CA GLN A 111 9.73 -4.96 -4.12
C GLN A 111 10.83 -5.21 -3.08
N VAL A 112 10.66 -6.20 -2.21
CA VAL A 112 11.61 -6.52 -1.15
C VAL A 112 12.63 -7.55 -1.64
N PRO A 113 13.92 -7.44 -1.29
CA PRO A 113 14.92 -8.44 -1.63
C PRO A 113 14.51 -9.85 -1.17
N GLY A 114 14.91 -10.85 -1.95
CA GLY A 114 14.74 -12.24 -1.58
C GLY A 114 15.68 -12.72 -0.48
N TRP A 115 15.53 -14.01 -0.10
CA TRP A 115 16.45 -14.64 0.84
C TRP A 115 17.91 -14.61 0.32
N PRO A 116 18.96 -14.41 1.17
CA PRO A 116 18.90 -14.37 2.63
C PRO A 116 18.64 -12.99 3.26
N ILE A 117 18.49 -11.93 2.48
CA ILE A 117 18.37 -10.55 2.99
C ILE A 117 16.99 -10.32 3.60
N ALA A 118 15.95 -10.70 2.87
CA ALA A 118 14.56 -10.54 3.28
C ALA A 118 13.71 -11.70 2.77
N PHE A 119 12.42 -11.43 2.48
CA PHE A 119 11.43 -12.46 2.17
C PHE A 119 10.80 -12.32 0.78
N GLY A 120 11.37 -11.49 -0.10
CA GLY A 120 10.87 -11.27 -1.46
C GLY A 120 10.69 -12.56 -2.25
N SER A 121 9.67 -12.61 -3.10
CA SER A 121 9.32 -13.80 -3.87
C SER A 121 8.37 -13.45 -5.02
N ASP A 122 8.85 -13.47 -6.25
CA ASP A 122 8.02 -13.22 -7.44
C ASP A 122 6.86 -14.21 -7.56
N LYS A 123 7.07 -15.47 -7.17
CA LYS A 123 6.00 -16.47 -7.15
C LYS A 123 4.85 -16.07 -6.22
N LYS A 124 5.17 -15.61 -5.00
CA LYS A 124 4.14 -15.15 -4.05
C LYS A 124 3.53 -13.84 -4.50
N ALA A 125 4.33 -12.91 -5.04
CA ALA A 125 3.85 -11.66 -5.59
C ALA A 125 2.77 -11.90 -6.66
N ARG A 126 3.06 -12.76 -7.64
CA ARG A 126 2.11 -13.14 -8.69
C ARG A 126 0.80 -13.67 -8.11
N GLN A 127 0.87 -14.66 -7.22
CA GLN A 127 -0.32 -15.24 -6.60
C GLN A 127 -1.19 -14.20 -5.89
N MET A 128 -0.56 -13.32 -5.11
CA MET A 128 -1.28 -12.27 -4.37
C MET A 128 -1.90 -11.23 -5.31
N LEU A 129 -1.16 -10.77 -6.31
CA LEU A 129 -1.64 -9.74 -7.24
C LEU A 129 -2.73 -10.25 -8.18
N GLU A 130 -2.62 -11.50 -8.67
CA GLU A 130 -3.70 -12.13 -9.43
C GLU A 130 -4.98 -12.27 -8.58
N LYS A 131 -4.85 -12.67 -7.31
CA LYS A 131 -5.98 -12.71 -6.38
C LYS A 131 -6.57 -11.31 -6.14
N ALA A 132 -5.73 -10.28 -5.98
CA ALA A 132 -6.17 -8.90 -5.82
C ALA A 132 -6.99 -8.40 -7.02
N VAL A 133 -6.54 -8.68 -8.25
CA VAL A 133 -7.27 -8.31 -9.48
C VAL A 133 -8.58 -9.11 -9.61
N GLN A 134 -8.62 -10.37 -9.19
CA GLN A 134 -9.87 -11.15 -9.15
C GLN A 134 -10.90 -10.53 -8.20
N LEU A 135 -10.48 -10.05 -7.03
CA LEU A 135 -11.36 -9.46 -6.03
C LEU A 135 -11.77 -8.02 -6.39
N ASN A 136 -10.87 -7.26 -7.02
CA ASN A 136 -11.11 -5.88 -7.42
C ASN A 136 -10.65 -5.62 -8.86
N PRO A 137 -11.39 -6.16 -9.87
CA PRO A 137 -10.98 -6.11 -11.28
C PRO A 137 -10.97 -4.70 -11.88
N ALA A 138 -11.72 -3.76 -11.31
CA ALA A 138 -11.78 -2.36 -11.73
C ALA A 138 -10.99 -1.42 -10.79
N GLY A 139 -10.26 -1.95 -9.81
CA GLY A 139 -9.53 -1.15 -8.85
C GLY A 139 -8.29 -0.50 -9.44
N ILE A 140 -8.04 0.76 -9.10
CA ILE A 140 -6.85 1.47 -9.57
C ILE A 140 -5.56 0.84 -9.01
N ASP A 141 -5.53 0.54 -7.70
CA ASP A 141 -4.32 0.01 -7.06
C ASP A 141 -4.08 -1.47 -7.38
N SER A 142 -5.14 -2.31 -7.45
CA SER A 142 -5.00 -3.72 -7.83
C SER A 142 -4.40 -3.89 -9.22
N ASN A 143 -4.90 -3.13 -10.20
CA ASN A 143 -4.38 -3.16 -11.56
C ASN A 143 -3.01 -2.46 -11.68
N TYR A 144 -2.77 -1.37 -10.96
CA TYR A 144 -1.47 -0.70 -10.96
C TYR A 144 -0.35 -1.61 -10.48
N PHE A 145 -0.48 -2.20 -9.29
CA PHE A 145 0.57 -3.04 -8.72
C PHE A 145 0.74 -4.36 -9.50
N HIS A 146 -0.35 -4.89 -10.08
CA HIS A 146 -0.24 -6.02 -11.00
C HIS A 146 0.54 -5.63 -12.26
N GLY A 147 0.24 -4.48 -12.86
CA GLY A 147 0.97 -3.95 -14.02
C GLY A 147 2.44 -3.67 -13.73
N ASP A 148 2.77 -3.09 -12.57
CA ASP A 148 4.14 -2.81 -12.15
C ASP A 148 4.95 -4.10 -11.95
N PHE A 149 4.34 -5.12 -11.34
CA PHE A 149 4.93 -6.45 -11.25
C PHE A 149 5.19 -7.08 -12.62
N LEU A 150 4.20 -7.07 -13.52
CA LEU A 150 4.33 -7.61 -14.88
C LEU A 150 5.43 -6.88 -15.67
N LEU A 151 5.55 -5.56 -15.49
CA LEU A 151 6.61 -4.75 -16.09
C LEU A 151 8.00 -5.22 -15.62
N GLN A 152 8.17 -5.48 -14.31
CA GLN A 152 9.42 -6.02 -13.77
C GLN A 152 9.72 -7.43 -14.30
N GLN A 153 8.69 -8.23 -14.56
CA GLN A 153 8.84 -9.55 -15.20
C GLN A 153 9.05 -9.46 -16.73
N LYS A 154 9.13 -8.26 -17.31
CA LYS A 154 9.27 -7.99 -18.75
C LYS A 154 8.07 -8.47 -19.58
N GLU A 155 6.93 -8.64 -18.95
CA GLU A 155 5.66 -8.98 -19.61
C GLU A 155 4.96 -7.71 -20.10
N TYR A 156 5.62 -6.96 -20.98
CA TYR A 156 5.26 -5.57 -21.36
C TYR A 156 3.82 -5.44 -21.88
N GLY A 157 3.37 -6.36 -22.73
CA GLY A 157 2.00 -6.33 -23.27
C GLY A 157 0.93 -6.47 -22.18
N ALA A 158 1.14 -7.40 -21.25
CA ALA A 158 0.23 -7.61 -20.12
C ALA A 158 0.29 -6.45 -19.11
N ALA A 159 1.48 -5.90 -18.88
CA ALA A 159 1.68 -4.71 -18.04
C ALA A 159 0.90 -3.50 -18.60
N LYS A 160 0.99 -3.25 -19.91
CA LYS A 160 0.24 -2.16 -20.57
C LYS A 160 -1.25 -2.31 -20.36
N VAL A 161 -1.82 -3.49 -20.60
CA VAL A 161 -3.25 -3.77 -20.39
C VAL A 161 -3.66 -3.51 -18.93
N ALA A 162 -2.85 -3.92 -17.96
CA ALA A 162 -3.13 -3.69 -16.56
C ALA A 162 -3.10 -2.19 -16.21
N PHE A 163 -2.13 -1.44 -16.70
CA PHE A 163 -2.06 0.01 -16.49
C PHE A 163 -3.21 0.76 -17.15
N GLU A 164 -3.64 0.38 -18.35
CA GLU A 164 -4.80 0.96 -19.03
C GLU A 164 -6.09 0.73 -18.21
N LYS A 165 -6.29 -0.48 -17.66
CA LYS A 165 -7.39 -0.77 -16.73
C LYS A 165 -7.31 0.10 -15.47
N ALA A 166 -6.11 0.28 -14.91
CA ALA A 166 -5.92 1.14 -13.75
C ALA A 166 -6.26 2.60 -14.05
N LEU A 167 -5.92 3.13 -15.24
CA LEU A 167 -6.32 4.47 -15.67
C LEU A 167 -7.83 4.64 -15.84
N ALA A 168 -8.51 3.58 -16.31
CA ALA A 168 -9.96 3.57 -16.49
C ALA A 168 -10.74 3.36 -15.20
N ALA A 169 -10.07 3.14 -14.07
CA ALA A 169 -10.72 2.94 -12.77
C ALA A 169 -11.55 4.16 -12.37
N PRO A 170 -12.75 3.96 -11.77
CA PRO A 170 -13.58 5.07 -11.30
C PRO A 170 -12.89 5.82 -10.15
N ASP A 171 -13.24 7.10 -10.00
CA ASP A 171 -12.79 7.92 -8.88
C ASP A 171 -13.36 7.38 -7.56
N ARG A 172 -12.51 7.38 -6.53
CA ARG A 172 -12.91 6.94 -5.19
C ARG A 172 -13.30 8.14 -4.34
N LEU A 173 -14.44 8.04 -3.66
CA LEU A 173 -14.92 9.09 -2.77
C LEU A 173 -13.87 9.40 -1.68
N GLY A 174 -13.53 10.68 -1.53
CA GLY A 174 -12.54 11.13 -0.54
C GLY A 174 -11.08 10.78 -0.87
N ARG A 175 -10.79 10.25 -2.07
CA ARG A 175 -9.44 9.80 -2.45
C ARG A 175 -8.84 10.58 -3.63
N THR A 176 -9.33 11.78 -3.94
CA THR A 176 -8.96 12.55 -5.14
C THR A 176 -7.45 12.74 -5.28
N LEU A 177 -6.75 13.12 -4.22
CA LEU A 177 -5.30 13.30 -4.23
C LEU A 177 -4.56 11.98 -4.51
N ALA A 178 -4.95 10.92 -3.83
CA ALA A 178 -4.37 9.58 -4.01
C ALA A 178 -4.60 9.07 -5.45
N ASP A 179 -5.82 9.24 -5.99
CA ASP A 179 -6.17 8.80 -7.33
C ASP A 179 -5.43 9.60 -8.41
N SER A 180 -5.32 10.92 -8.23
CA SER A 180 -4.55 11.79 -9.13
C SER A 180 -3.07 11.42 -9.15
N GLY A 181 -2.47 11.24 -7.98
CA GLY A 181 -1.07 10.83 -7.85
C GLY A 181 -0.82 9.47 -8.50
N ARG A 182 -1.67 8.47 -8.21
CA ARG A 182 -1.56 7.13 -8.81
C ARG A 182 -1.68 7.16 -10.33
N ARG A 183 -2.61 7.95 -10.88
CA ARG A 183 -2.72 8.12 -12.34
C ARG A 183 -1.47 8.77 -12.95
N GLY A 184 -0.81 9.67 -12.23
CA GLY A 184 0.49 10.23 -12.63
C GLY A 184 1.57 9.15 -12.74
N GLU A 185 1.67 8.30 -11.71
CA GLU A 185 2.59 7.17 -11.71
C GLU A 185 2.31 6.20 -12.87
N ILE A 186 1.05 5.85 -13.12
CA ILE A 186 0.64 4.95 -14.21
C ILE A 186 1.07 5.52 -15.57
N ARG A 187 0.82 6.81 -15.83
CA ARG A 187 1.23 7.46 -17.09
C ARG A 187 2.74 7.41 -17.27
N SER A 188 3.51 7.62 -16.21
CA SER A 188 4.97 7.50 -16.25
C SER A 188 5.42 6.06 -16.60
N ARG A 189 4.76 5.03 -16.05
CA ARG A 189 5.05 3.63 -16.37
C ARG A 189 4.72 3.28 -17.82
N LEU A 190 3.59 3.75 -18.34
CA LEU A 190 3.20 3.54 -19.73
C LEU A 190 4.18 4.19 -20.71
N ALA A 191 4.61 5.42 -20.45
CA ALA A 191 5.60 6.10 -21.27
C ALA A 191 6.93 5.32 -21.38
N ASN A 192 7.33 4.66 -20.27
CA ASN A 192 8.56 3.84 -20.26
C ASN A 192 8.41 2.49 -21.00
N ILE A 193 7.18 2.02 -21.26
CA ILE A 193 6.97 0.80 -22.07
C ILE A 193 7.02 1.11 -23.56
N GLU A 194 6.65 2.34 -23.95
CA GLU A 194 6.53 2.78 -25.33
C GLU A 194 7.85 3.37 -25.89
N SER A 195 8.84 3.60 -25.04
CA SER A 195 10.17 4.10 -25.41
C SER A 195 11.14 2.96 -25.74
#